data_9c86e6c33ba7dbff0d367d62d0c1f131
#
_entry.id   9c86e6c33ba7dbff0d367d62d0c1f131
#
_cell.length_a   1.000
_cell.length_b   1.000
_cell.length_c   1.000
_cell.angle_alpha   90.00
_cell.angle_beta   90.00
_cell.angle_gamma   90.00
#
_symmetry.space_group_name_H-M   'P 1'
#
loop_
_entity.id
_entity.type
_entity.pdbx_description
1 polymer ?
#
loop_
_entity_poly.entity_id
_entity_poly.type
_entity_poly.pdbx_seq_one_letter_code
_entity_poly.pdbx_strand_id
1 'polypeptide(L)'
;VAVSARTESDLQAVARDVEACGRTALVVPGDLSDRGSMVSLVASTVERFGRLDVLVNNVGGTGPAAFLDVSEQSFERSFSWNVTTAFNMTQAAVPHLLDSDAAAVVNISSAAGRHASRGFIAYGTAKAALIQLTRHLAAELAPRIRVNSIAPGAIATEALAGFLTEDLEEAMVSGTPLRRIGMVDDVAAAAVYLCSPASSYVTGQVLPVDGGTQASSLDLGLPDLGPSVR
;
A
#
# COMPACT_ATOMS: atom_id res chain seq x y z
N VAL A 1 7.91 1.60 -17.24
CA VAL A 1 7.58 1.39 -15.83
C VAL A 1 8.74 0.67 -15.16
N ALA A 2 9.20 1.15 -13.98
CA ALA A 2 10.12 0.41 -13.14
C ALA A 2 9.33 -0.38 -12.09
N VAL A 3 9.73 -1.63 -11.86
CA VAL A 3 9.12 -2.51 -10.85
C VAL A 3 10.19 -3.11 -9.95
N SER A 4 9.93 -3.14 -8.64
CA SER A 4 10.86 -3.66 -7.65
C SER A 4 10.15 -4.50 -6.59
N ALA A 5 10.71 -5.64 -6.31
CA ALA A 5 10.35 -6.56 -5.23
C ALA A 5 11.53 -7.52 -4.97
N ARG A 6 11.39 -8.40 -3.97
CA ARG A 6 12.44 -9.38 -3.64
C ARG A 6 12.47 -10.57 -4.61
N THR A 7 11.32 -10.93 -5.18
CA THR A 7 11.18 -12.11 -6.05
C THR A 7 11.31 -11.69 -7.51
N GLU A 8 12.43 -12.00 -8.13
CA GLU A 8 12.70 -11.59 -9.51
C GLU A 8 11.75 -12.25 -10.53
N SER A 9 11.34 -13.52 -10.31
CA SER A 9 10.39 -14.21 -11.20
C SER A 9 9.05 -13.47 -11.32
N ASP A 10 8.56 -12.92 -10.20
CA ASP A 10 7.29 -12.19 -10.16
C ASP A 10 7.43 -10.85 -10.90
N LEU A 11 8.57 -10.18 -10.71
CA LEU A 11 8.89 -8.95 -11.44
C LEU A 11 8.96 -9.17 -12.95
N GLN A 12 9.52 -10.31 -13.38
CA GLN A 12 9.57 -10.69 -14.80
C GLN A 12 8.18 -10.98 -15.38
N ALA A 13 7.26 -11.52 -14.56
CA ALA A 13 5.87 -11.67 -14.99
C ALA A 13 5.20 -10.30 -15.22
N VAL A 14 5.32 -9.39 -14.26
CA VAL A 14 4.79 -8.02 -14.40
C VAL A 14 5.45 -7.27 -15.57
N ALA A 15 6.75 -7.49 -15.81
CA ALA A 15 7.44 -6.87 -16.93
C ALA A 15 6.83 -7.31 -18.27
N ARG A 16 6.52 -8.60 -18.43
CA ARG A 16 5.84 -9.10 -19.65
C ARG A 16 4.45 -8.46 -19.85
N ASP A 17 3.69 -8.26 -18.77
CA ASP A 17 2.37 -7.61 -18.87
C ASP A 17 2.51 -6.13 -19.29
N VAL A 18 3.50 -5.41 -18.75
CA VAL A 18 3.82 -4.03 -19.16
C VAL A 18 4.21 -3.98 -20.64
N GLU A 19 5.02 -4.92 -21.11
CA GLU A 19 5.47 -4.99 -22.50
C GLU A 19 4.32 -5.40 -23.43
N ALA A 20 3.43 -6.28 -23.00
CA ALA A 20 2.22 -6.63 -23.75
C ALA A 20 1.29 -5.42 -23.96
N CYS A 21 1.32 -4.44 -23.05
CA CYS A 21 0.64 -3.15 -23.21
C CYS A 21 1.42 -2.15 -24.10
N GLY A 22 2.49 -2.58 -24.78
CA GLY A 22 3.32 -1.72 -25.63
C GLY A 22 4.15 -0.69 -24.86
N ARG A 23 4.50 -0.99 -23.61
CA ARG A 23 5.33 -0.13 -22.76
C ARG A 23 6.64 -0.82 -22.40
N THR A 24 7.63 -0.04 -21.97
CA THR A 24 8.93 -0.57 -21.54
C THR A 24 8.92 -0.84 -20.04
N ALA A 25 9.37 -2.02 -19.65
CA ALA A 25 9.61 -2.37 -18.25
C ALA A 25 11.10 -2.23 -17.88
N LEU A 26 11.35 -1.92 -16.61
CA LEU A 26 12.65 -2.02 -15.95
C LEU A 26 12.45 -2.85 -14.68
N VAL A 27 13.11 -4.00 -14.63
CA VAL A 27 13.08 -4.88 -13.45
C VAL A 27 14.31 -4.57 -12.59
N VAL A 28 14.06 -4.18 -11.33
CA VAL A 28 15.10 -3.88 -10.33
C VAL A 28 14.82 -4.70 -9.08
N PRO A 29 15.32 -5.94 -8.98
CA PRO A 29 15.15 -6.75 -7.78
C PRO A 29 15.85 -6.09 -6.59
N GLY A 30 15.18 -6.08 -5.42
CA GLY A 30 15.76 -5.49 -4.22
C GLY A 30 14.87 -5.62 -2.99
N ASP A 31 15.50 -5.53 -1.82
CA ASP A 31 14.79 -5.42 -0.56
C ASP A 31 14.56 -3.94 -0.22
N LEU A 32 13.32 -3.51 -0.36
CA LEU A 32 12.94 -2.12 -0.08
C LEU A 32 12.81 -1.82 1.45
N SER A 33 13.26 -2.70 2.33
CA SER A 33 13.58 -2.35 3.72
C SER A 33 14.95 -1.66 3.84
N ASP A 34 15.81 -1.83 2.83
CA ASP A 34 17.13 -1.20 2.73
C ASP A 34 17.05 0.12 1.95
N ARG A 35 17.54 1.20 2.56
CA ARG A 35 17.55 2.53 1.93
C ARG A 35 18.44 2.59 0.67
N GLY A 36 19.53 1.83 0.63
CA GLY A 36 20.41 1.76 -0.53
C GLY A 36 19.69 1.20 -1.75
N SER A 37 18.90 0.14 -1.56
CA SER A 37 18.05 -0.45 -2.61
C SER A 37 17.00 0.55 -3.13
N MET A 38 16.42 1.37 -2.26
CA MET A 38 15.47 2.42 -2.67
C MET A 38 16.14 3.49 -3.55
N VAL A 39 17.30 3.98 -3.14
CA VAL A 39 18.07 4.97 -3.91
C VAL A 39 18.49 4.40 -5.25
N SER A 40 18.94 3.15 -5.27
CA SER A 40 19.33 2.45 -6.51
C SER A 40 18.15 2.28 -7.47
N LEU A 41 16.95 1.96 -6.96
CA LEU A 41 15.74 1.85 -7.79
C LEU A 41 15.41 3.18 -8.47
N VAL A 42 15.44 4.29 -7.72
CA VAL A 42 15.19 5.62 -8.27
C VAL A 42 16.26 5.98 -9.33
N ALA A 43 17.54 5.79 -9.00
CA ALA A 43 18.65 6.11 -9.91
C ALA A 43 18.54 5.31 -11.22
N SER A 44 18.34 3.99 -11.13
CA SER A 44 18.18 3.13 -12.31
C SER A 44 16.96 3.51 -13.16
N THR A 45 15.87 3.95 -12.50
CA THR A 45 14.66 4.42 -13.19
C THR A 45 14.97 5.69 -14.01
N VAL A 46 15.62 6.67 -13.39
CA VAL A 46 15.98 7.93 -14.05
C VAL A 46 17.03 7.70 -15.14
N GLU A 47 18.02 6.86 -14.89
CA GLU A 47 19.01 6.48 -15.89
C GLU A 47 18.36 5.83 -17.13
N ARG A 48 17.41 4.92 -16.90
CA ARG A 48 16.75 4.16 -17.97
C ARG A 48 15.76 4.97 -18.79
N PHE A 49 15.00 5.86 -18.13
CA PHE A 49 13.86 6.56 -18.75
C PHE A 49 14.07 8.08 -18.90
N GLY A 50 15.12 8.63 -18.30
CA GLY A 50 15.43 10.07 -18.31
C GLY A 50 14.50 10.91 -17.41
N ARG A 51 13.52 10.30 -16.72
CA ARG A 51 12.51 10.98 -15.90
C ARG A 51 11.86 10.08 -14.87
N LEU A 52 11.25 10.67 -13.87
CA LEU A 52 10.35 10.03 -12.91
C LEU A 52 9.12 10.93 -12.69
N ASP A 53 7.93 10.44 -13.01
CA ASP A 53 6.68 11.20 -12.90
C ASP A 53 5.77 10.71 -11.80
N VAL A 54 5.81 9.42 -11.53
CA VAL A 54 4.89 8.76 -10.60
C VAL A 54 5.64 7.80 -9.71
N LEU A 55 5.34 7.86 -8.42
CA LEU A 55 5.76 6.88 -7.42
C LEU A 55 4.54 6.21 -6.82
N VAL A 56 4.49 4.87 -6.85
CA VAL A 56 3.49 4.08 -6.12
C VAL A 56 4.17 3.30 -4.99
N ASN A 57 3.90 3.67 -3.75
CA ASN A 57 4.36 2.98 -2.56
C ASN A 57 3.37 1.87 -2.20
N ASN A 58 3.57 0.69 -2.76
CA ASN A 58 2.71 -0.49 -2.54
C ASN A 58 3.29 -1.46 -1.49
N VAL A 59 4.56 -1.32 -1.14
CA VAL A 59 5.22 -2.17 -0.12
C VAL A 59 4.52 -2.03 1.22
N GLY A 60 4.29 -3.15 1.88
CA GLY A 60 3.64 -3.17 3.19
C GLY A 60 3.05 -4.54 3.49
N GLY A 61 2.40 -4.62 4.63
CA GLY A 61 1.77 -5.83 5.15
C GLY A 61 2.31 -6.19 6.53
N THR A 62 1.45 -6.80 7.35
CA THR A 62 1.82 -7.42 8.63
C THR A 62 0.69 -8.38 8.98
N GLY A 63 1.03 -9.60 9.37
CA GLY A 63 0.06 -10.59 9.80
C GLY A 63 -0.68 -10.17 11.07
N PRO A 64 -1.89 -10.72 11.31
CA PRO A 64 -2.64 -10.49 12.52
C PRO A 64 -1.99 -11.18 13.73
N ALA A 65 -2.18 -10.60 14.92
CA ALA A 65 -1.80 -11.19 16.19
C ALA A 65 -2.69 -10.68 17.32
N ALA A 66 -2.94 -11.48 18.35
CA ALA A 66 -3.64 -11.01 19.54
C ALA A 66 -2.79 -9.94 20.26
N PHE A 67 -3.43 -9.01 20.96
CA PHE A 67 -2.72 -7.85 21.54
C PHE A 67 -1.55 -8.26 22.46
N LEU A 68 -1.76 -9.26 23.30
CA LEU A 68 -0.72 -9.70 24.24
C LEU A 68 0.43 -10.46 23.59
N ASP A 69 0.27 -10.91 22.34
CA ASP A 69 1.29 -11.62 21.56
C ASP A 69 2.10 -10.66 20.67
N VAL A 70 1.70 -9.38 20.59
CA VAL A 70 2.43 -8.38 19.84
C VAL A 70 3.60 -7.87 20.66
N SER A 71 4.83 -8.24 20.30
CA SER A 71 6.03 -7.67 20.92
C SER A 71 6.31 -6.25 20.41
N GLU A 72 7.01 -5.44 21.21
CA GLU A 72 7.51 -4.12 20.81
C GLU A 72 8.25 -4.20 19.48
N GLN A 73 9.17 -5.14 19.33
CA GLN A 73 9.92 -5.34 18.09
C GLN A 73 9.03 -5.64 16.87
N SER A 74 7.95 -6.43 17.04
CA SER A 74 7.03 -6.71 15.93
C SER A 74 6.20 -5.49 15.56
N PHE A 75 5.81 -4.68 16.55
CA PHE A 75 5.12 -3.42 16.36
C PHE A 75 5.97 -2.41 15.59
N GLU A 76 7.22 -2.19 16.03
CA GLU A 76 8.19 -1.30 15.38
C GLU A 76 8.51 -1.76 13.95
N ARG A 77 8.69 -3.06 13.74
CA ARG A 77 8.94 -3.62 12.40
C ARG A 77 7.75 -3.37 11.47
N SER A 78 6.52 -3.52 11.97
CA SER A 78 5.31 -3.21 11.21
C SER A 78 5.28 -1.75 10.80
N PHE A 79 5.61 -0.85 11.72
CA PHE A 79 5.67 0.58 11.44
C PHE A 79 6.77 0.91 10.43
N SER A 80 7.97 0.39 10.61
CA SER A 80 9.09 0.58 9.70
C SER A 80 8.74 0.11 8.28
N TRP A 81 8.18 -1.09 8.15
CA TRP A 81 7.84 -1.69 6.86
C TRP A 81 6.71 -0.96 6.12
N ASN A 82 5.70 -0.46 6.83
CA ASN A 82 4.53 0.16 6.20
C ASN A 82 4.63 1.69 6.07
N VAL A 83 5.42 2.36 6.93
CA VAL A 83 5.48 3.83 7.00
C VAL A 83 6.85 4.36 6.61
N THR A 84 7.92 3.87 7.29
CA THR A 84 9.27 4.40 7.06
C THR A 84 9.76 4.09 5.66
N THR A 85 9.40 2.93 5.10
CA THR A 85 9.69 2.56 3.71
C THR A 85 9.08 3.57 2.73
N ALA A 86 7.78 3.89 2.87
CA ALA A 86 7.11 4.86 2.01
C ALA A 86 7.68 6.28 2.15
N PHE A 87 8.02 6.68 3.37
CA PHE A 87 8.70 7.96 3.63
C PHE A 87 10.06 8.04 2.94
N ASN A 88 10.92 7.06 3.14
CA ASN A 88 12.26 7.01 2.56
C ASN A 88 12.23 6.97 1.03
N MET A 89 11.34 6.14 0.47
CA MET A 89 11.16 6.02 -0.97
C MET A 89 10.68 7.34 -1.58
N THR A 90 9.72 8.01 -0.95
CA THR A 90 9.25 9.32 -1.38
C THR A 90 10.37 10.36 -1.29
N GLN A 91 11.13 10.38 -0.19
CA GLN A 91 12.26 11.30 -0.03
C GLN A 91 13.33 11.11 -1.12
N ALA A 92 13.63 9.87 -1.51
CA ALA A 92 14.56 9.58 -2.60
C ALA A 92 14.02 10.01 -3.97
N ALA A 93 12.71 9.89 -4.19
CA ALA A 93 12.06 10.20 -5.47
C ALA A 93 11.81 11.70 -5.69
N VAL A 94 11.56 12.47 -4.64
CA VAL A 94 11.17 13.90 -4.72
C VAL A 94 12.08 14.75 -5.60
N PRO A 95 13.43 14.67 -5.53
CA PRO A 95 14.29 15.48 -6.39
C PRO A 95 14.01 15.30 -7.89
N HIS A 96 13.66 14.09 -8.30
CA HIS A 96 13.37 13.75 -9.70
C HIS A 96 11.90 14.01 -10.08
N LEU A 97 10.98 13.85 -9.12
CA LEU A 97 9.57 14.20 -9.32
C LEU A 97 9.37 15.71 -9.55
N LEU A 98 10.22 16.55 -8.99
CA LEU A 98 10.16 18.01 -9.17
C LEU A 98 10.44 18.46 -10.61
N ASP A 99 11.08 17.63 -11.41
CA ASP A 99 11.33 17.87 -12.83
C ASP A 99 10.12 17.47 -13.72
N SER A 100 9.07 16.90 -13.14
CA SER A 100 7.86 16.50 -13.86
C SER A 100 6.75 17.54 -13.74
N ASP A 101 6.04 17.77 -14.86
CA ASP A 101 4.87 18.66 -14.90
C ASP A 101 3.59 18.01 -14.35
N ALA A 102 3.63 16.69 -14.11
CA ALA A 102 2.46 15.89 -13.67
C ALA A 102 2.79 14.95 -12.51
N ALA A 103 3.70 15.38 -11.62
CA ALA A 103 4.20 14.55 -10.54
C ALA A 103 3.11 14.07 -9.57
N ALA A 104 3.13 12.78 -9.26
CA ALA A 104 2.22 12.17 -8.32
C ALA A 104 2.87 11.07 -7.47
N VAL A 105 2.49 11.02 -6.20
CA VAL A 105 2.80 9.92 -5.29
C VAL A 105 1.49 9.27 -4.83
N VAL A 106 1.41 7.96 -4.90
CA VAL A 106 0.26 7.18 -4.40
C VAL A 106 0.76 6.18 -3.36
N ASN A 107 0.22 6.28 -2.15
CA ASN A 107 0.50 5.36 -1.05
C ASN A 107 -0.62 4.33 -0.94
N ILE A 108 -0.30 3.04 -0.88
CA ILE A 108 -1.30 1.99 -0.64
C ILE A 108 -1.42 1.77 0.87
N SER A 109 -2.47 2.37 1.46
CA SER A 109 -2.82 2.19 2.86
C SER A 109 -3.69 0.94 3.07
N SER A 110 -4.75 1.02 3.84
CA SER A 110 -5.70 -0.08 4.05
C SER A 110 -6.97 0.43 4.73
N ALA A 111 -8.08 -0.26 4.56
CA ALA A 111 -9.28 -0.09 5.38
C ALA A 111 -8.97 -0.29 6.88
N ALA A 112 -8.02 -1.17 7.23
CA ALA A 112 -7.55 -1.35 8.61
C ALA A 112 -6.87 -0.10 9.22
N GLY A 113 -6.43 0.85 8.39
CA GLY A 113 -5.95 2.16 8.85
C GLY A 113 -7.09 3.18 9.04
N ARG A 114 -8.30 2.86 8.61
CA ARG A 114 -9.51 3.69 8.74
C ARG A 114 -10.47 3.18 9.81
N HIS A 115 -10.52 1.87 9.98
CA HIS A 115 -11.43 1.19 10.91
C HIS A 115 -10.64 0.30 11.86
N ALA A 116 -11.12 0.19 13.09
CA ALA A 116 -10.54 -0.74 14.05
C ALA A 116 -10.82 -2.19 13.64
N SER A 117 -9.79 -3.04 13.72
CA SER A 117 -9.90 -4.49 13.49
C SER A 117 -9.13 -5.24 14.55
N ARG A 118 -9.76 -6.22 15.20
CA ARG A 118 -9.08 -7.10 16.17
C ARG A 118 -7.96 -7.86 15.46
N GLY A 119 -6.85 -8.04 16.15
CA GLY A 119 -5.66 -8.71 15.62
C GLY A 119 -4.77 -7.83 14.74
N PHE A 120 -5.20 -6.64 14.35
CA PHE A 120 -4.45 -5.76 13.45
C PHE A 120 -3.86 -4.53 14.12
N ILE A 121 -3.57 -4.57 15.44
CA ILE A 121 -3.10 -3.40 16.16
C ILE A 121 -1.81 -2.81 15.56
N ALA A 122 -0.81 -3.62 15.24
CA ALA A 122 0.42 -3.16 14.63
C ALA A 122 0.20 -2.66 13.18
N TYR A 123 -0.49 -3.46 12.38
CA TYR A 123 -0.77 -3.15 10.98
C TYR A 123 -1.70 -1.95 10.82
N GLY A 124 -2.84 -1.97 11.51
CA GLY A 124 -3.83 -0.89 11.43
C GLY A 124 -3.26 0.45 11.88
N THR A 125 -2.49 0.45 12.98
CA THR A 125 -1.79 1.65 13.47
C THR A 125 -0.80 2.16 12.43
N ALA A 126 0.02 1.29 11.84
CA ALA A 126 0.97 1.68 10.79
C ALA A 126 0.24 2.21 9.53
N LYS A 127 -0.85 1.57 9.09
CA LYS A 127 -1.62 2.06 7.93
C LYS A 127 -2.36 3.37 8.21
N ALA A 128 -2.81 3.61 9.45
CA ALA A 128 -3.34 4.92 9.88
C ALA A 128 -2.24 6.00 9.85
N ALA A 129 -1.04 5.66 10.32
CA ALA A 129 0.11 6.57 10.24
C ALA A 129 0.50 6.87 8.78
N LEU A 130 0.44 5.89 7.86
CA LEU A 130 0.67 6.10 6.42
C LEU A 130 -0.38 7.04 5.80
N ILE A 131 -1.65 6.92 6.22
CA ILE A 131 -2.71 7.85 5.84
C ILE A 131 -2.36 9.27 6.28
N GLN A 132 -1.90 9.46 7.52
CA GLN A 132 -1.55 10.78 8.01
C GLN A 132 -0.26 11.30 7.35
N LEU A 133 0.73 10.44 7.12
CA LEU A 133 1.94 10.79 6.35
C LEU A 133 1.57 11.30 4.94
N THR A 134 0.61 10.67 4.27
CA THR A 134 0.10 11.12 2.96
C THR A 134 -0.38 12.58 3.01
N ARG A 135 -1.13 12.96 4.05
CA ARG A 135 -1.64 14.34 4.21
C ARG A 135 -0.52 15.35 4.46
N HIS A 136 0.45 14.99 5.28
CA HIS A 136 1.62 15.86 5.52
C HIS A 136 2.46 16.01 4.25
N LEU A 137 2.76 14.92 3.55
CA LEU A 137 3.50 14.98 2.28
C LEU A 137 2.75 15.81 1.23
N ALA A 138 1.42 15.71 1.18
CA ALA A 138 0.62 16.52 0.26
C ALA A 138 0.74 18.03 0.58
N ALA A 139 0.75 18.41 1.85
CA ALA A 139 0.92 19.81 2.26
C ALA A 139 2.34 20.32 1.98
N GLU A 140 3.37 19.50 2.26
CA GLU A 140 4.78 19.87 2.09
C GLU A 140 5.20 19.96 0.61
N LEU A 141 4.66 19.07 -0.24
CA LEU A 141 5.11 18.93 -1.64
C LEU A 141 4.23 19.71 -2.65
N ALA A 142 3.09 20.24 -2.20
CA ALA A 142 2.28 21.12 -3.04
C ALA A 142 3.02 22.46 -3.32
N PRO A 143 2.76 23.09 -4.47
CA PRO A 143 1.87 22.69 -5.55
C PRO A 143 2.52 21.77 -6.61
N ARG A 144 3.76 21.33 -6.39
CA ARG A 144 4.56 20.65 -7.41
C ARG A 144 4.22 19.16 -7.54
N ILE A 145 3.93 18.48 -6.44
CA ILE A 145 3.70 17.03 -6.39
C ILE A 145 2.39 16.76 -5.67
N ARG A 146 1.48 16.03 -6.29
CA ARG A 146 0.27 15.53 -5.63
C ARG A 146 0.58 14.26 -4.87
N VAL A 147 0.08 14.14 -3.66
CA VAL A 147 0.25 12.93 -2.84
C VAL A 147 -1.10 12.47 -2.34
N ASN A 148 -1.49 11.24 -2.69
CA ASN A 148 -2.76 10.65 -2.28
C ASN A 148 -2.55 9.23 -1.76
N SER A 149 -3.57 8.68 -1.13
CA SER A 149 -3.57 7.30 -0.66
C SER A 149 -4.77 6.55 -1.20
N ILE A 150 -4.60 5.26 -1.48
CA ILE A 150 -5.70 4.31 -1.68
C ILE A 150 -5.79 3.48 -0.40
N ALA A 151 -7.02 3.25 0.08
CA ALA A 151 -7.29 2.39 1.22
C ALA A 151 -8.12 1.18 0.79
N PRO A 152 -7.47 0.08 0.32
CA PRO A 152 -8.16 -1.13 -0.08
C PRO A 152 -8.88 -1.80 1.11
N GLY A 153 -10.04 -2.39 0.84
CA GLY A 153 -10.71 -3.35 1.72
C GLY A 153 -10.12 -4.76 1.58
N ALA A 154 -10.97 -5.77 1.69
CA ALA A 154 -10.61 -7.14 1.37
C ALA A 154 -10.44 -7.29 -0.14
N ILE A 155 -9.23 -7.60 -0.58
CA ILE A 155 -8.88 -7.78 -2.01
C ILE A 155 -8.36 -9.20 -2.22
N ALA A 156 -8.85 -9.87 -3.25
CA ALA A 156 -8.43 -11.22 -3.65
C ALA A 156 -6.97 -11.19 -4.10
N THR A 157 -6.08 -11.52 -3.19
CA THR A 157 -4.63 -11.61 -3.38
C THR A 157 -4.16 -12.96 -2.84
N GLU A 158 -2.98 -13.42 -3.26
CA GLU A 158 -2.36 -14.63 -2.70
C GLU A 158 -2.19 -14.54 -1.19
N ALA A 159 -1.87 -13.35 -0.66
CA ALA A 159 -1.74 -13.12 0.77
C ALA A 159 -3.07 -13.34 1.52
N LEU A 160 -4.20 -12.92 0.95
CA LEU A 160 -5.52 -13.19 1.53
C LEU A 160 -5.88 -14.68 1.37
N ALA A 161 -5.67 -15.26 0.21
CA ALA A 161 -5.97 -16.67 -0.06
C ALA A 161 -5.27 -17.63 0.91
N GLY A 162 -4.08 -17.25 1.41
CA GLY A 162 -3.29 -18.07 2.33
C GLY A 162 -3.95 -18.31 3.71
N PHE A 163 -4.98 -17.55 4.09
CA PHE A 163 -5.71 -17.72 5.37
C PHE A 163 -7.24 -17.64 5.20
N LEU A 164 -7.73 -17.53 3.97
CA LEU A 164 -9.15 -17.44 3.69
C LEU A 164 -9.82 -18.81 3.82
N THR A 165 -10.77 -18.94 4.76
CA THR A 165 -11.70 -20.08 4.85
C THR A 165 -13.03 -19.71 4.21
N GLU A 166 -13.86 -20.70 3.89
CA GLU A 166 -15.20 -20.45 3.34
C GLU A 166 -16.05 -19.57 4.25
N ASP A 167 -16.05 -19.87 5.57
CA ASP A 167 -16.78 -19.08 6.57
C ASP A 167 -16.29 -17.62 6.63
N LEU A 168 -14.97 -17.41 6.56
CA LEU A 168 -14.38 -16.09 6.59
C LEU A 168 -14.69 -15.30 5.31
N GLU A 169 -14.67 -15.97 4.15
CA GLU A 169 -15.05 -15.38 2.87
C GLU A 169 -16.53 -14.95 2.89
N GLU A 170 -17.44 -15.82 3.37
CA GLU A 170 -18.85 -15.50 3.50
C GLU A 170 -19.07 -14.30 4.44
N ALA A 171 -18.36 -14.26 5.57
CA ALA A 171 -18.43 -13.15 6.52
C ALA A 171 -17.94 -11.83 5.87
N MET A 172 -16.83 -11.86 5.13
CA MET A 172 -16.31 -10.70 4.40
C MET A 172 -17.29 -10.21 3.33
N VAL A 173 -17.83 -11.12 2.53
CA VAL A 173 -18.80 -10.81 1.47
C VAL A 173 -20.08 -10.25 2.07
N SER A 174 -20.62 -10.88 3.13
CA SER A 174 -21.84 -10.42 3.78
C SER A 174 -21.67 -9.07 4.49
N GLY A 175 -20.47 -8.79 5.03
CA GLY A 175 -20.11 -7.52 5.65
C GLY A 175 -19.80 -6.39 4.66
N THR A 176 -19.63 -6.71 3.39
CA THR A 176 -19.32 -5.72 2.34
C THR A 176 -20.60 -5.32 1.59
N PRO A 177 -20.96 -4.01 1.53
CA PRO A 177 -22.17 -3.55 0.83
C PRO A 177 -22.24 -4.02 -0.64
N LEU A 178 -21.13 -4.04 -1.37
CA LEU A 178 -21.10 -4.54 -2.76
C LEU A 178 -21.13 -6.08 -2.88
N ARG A 179 -21.26 -6.81 -1.75
CA ARG A 179 -21.45 -8.28 -1.70
C ARG A 179 -20.41 -9.08 -2.51
N ARG A 180 -19.17 -8.62 -2.51
CA ARG A 180 -18.02 -9.33 -3.07
C ARG A 180 -16.73 -8.92 -2.41
N ILE A 181 -15.72 -9.76 -2.48
CA ILE A 181 -14.33 -9.37 -2.28
C ILE A 181 -13.87 -8.55 -3.49
N GLY A 182 -13.08 -7.51 -3.26
CA GLY A 182 -12.50 -6.69 -4.33
C GLY A 182 -11.44 -7.47 -5.11
N MET A 183 -11.21 -7.05 -6.35
CA MET A 183 -10.15 -7.59 -7.21
C MET A 183 -8.96 -6.63 -7.24
N VAL A 184 -7.80 -7.13 -7.61
CA VAL A 184 -6.60 -6.29 -7.79
C VAL A 184 -6.84 -5.17 -8.79
N ASP A 185 -7.66 -5.42 -9.82
CA ASP A 185 -8.03 -4.43 -10.83
C ASP A 185 -8.86 -3.26 -10.27
N ASP A 186 -9.67 -3.48 -9.23
CA ASP A 186 -10.40 -2.40 -8.55
C ASP A 186 -9.41 -1.37 -7.95
N VAL A 187 -8.31 -1.86 -7.37
CA VAL A 187 -7.25 -1.02 -6.80
C VAL A 187 -6.39 -0.39 -7.89
N ALA A 188 -6.07 -1.15 -8.94
CA ALA A 188 -5.28 -0.67 -10.08
C ALA A 188 -5.98 0.48 -10.81
N ALA A 189 -7.29 0.40 -11.03
CA ALA A 189 -8.08 1.47 -11.64
C ALA A 189 -8.02 2.77 -10.82
N ALA A 190 -8.12 2.66 -9.48
CA ALA A 190 -7.96 3.81 -8.58
C ALA A 190 -6.54 4.39 -8.64
N ALA A 191 -5.52 3.54 -8.73
CA ALA A 191 -4.13 3.97 -8.88
C ALA A 191 -3.92 4.72 -10.21
N VAL A 192 -4.43 4.20 -11.32
CA VAL A 192 -4.38 4.88 -12.62
C VAL A 192 -5.04 6.26 -12.56
N TYR A 193 -6.23 6.37 -11.93
CA TYR A 193 -6.89 7.66 -11.73
C TYR A 193 -6.00 8.64 -10.95
N LEU A 194 -5.48 8.24 -9.79
CA LEU A 194 -4.68 9.12 -8.93
C LEU A 194 -3.32 9.47 -9.52
N CYS A 195 -2.76 8.62 -10.38
CA CYS A 195 -1.50 8.86 -11.08
C CYS A 195 -1.68 9.72 -12.35
N SER A 196 -2.91 9.91 -12.84
CA SER A 196 -3.19 10.59 -14.09
C SER A 196 -3.56 12.06 -13.92
N PRO A 197 -3.55 12.87 -15.01
CA PRO A 197 -4.06 14.24 -14.99
C PRO A 197 -5.55 14.36 -14.65
N ALA A 198 -6.33 13.29 -14.74
CA ALA A 198 -7.74 13.28 -14.34
C ALA A 198 -7.93 13.61 -12.85
N SER A 199 -6.90 13.43 -12.02
CA SER A 199 -6.88 13.80 -10.61
C SER A 199 -6.05 15.05 -10.31
N SER A 200 -5.88 15.95 -11.28
CA SER A 200 -5.02 17.14 -11.16
C SER A 200 -5.40 18.09 -10.00
N TYR A 201 -6.64 18.03 -9.53
CA TYR A 201 -7.12 18.83 -8.39
C TYR A 201 -7.34 17.99 -7.12
N VAL A 202 -6.68 16.83 -7.04
CA VAL A 202 -6.80 15.89 -5.91
C VAL A 202 -5.44 15.68 -5.27
N THR A 203 -5.28 16.14 -4.02
CA THR A 203 -4.08 15.90 -3.19
C THR A 203 -4.47 15.79 -1.72
N GLY A 204 -3.72 15.06 -0.92
CA GLY A 204 -3.97 14.81 0.51
C GLY A 204 -5.17 13.90 0.79
N GLN A 205 -5.74 13.25 -0.23
CA GLN A 205 -6.95 12.45 -0.10
C GLN A 205 -6.64 10.97 0.14
N VAL A 206 -7.59 10.32 0.79
CA VAL A 206 -7.62 8.87 0.99
C VAL A 206 -8.83 8.33 0.23
N LEU A 207 -8.58 7.60 -0.84
CA LEU A 207 -9.63 6.98 -1.66
C LEU A 207 -9.89 5.54 -1.16
N PRO A 208 -11.04 5.28 -0.53
CA PRO A 208 -11.41 3.92 -0.17
C PRO A 208 -11.74 3.10 -1.43
N VAL A 209 -11.20 1.89 -1.50
CA VAL A 209 -11.56 0.88 -2.50
C VAL A 209 -11.90 -0.39 -1.73
N ASP A 210 -13.06 -0.37 -1.07
CA ASP A 210 -13.42 -1.30 0.00
C ASP A 210 -14.86 -1.84 -0.13
N GLY A 211 -15.50 -1.63 -1.26
CA GLY A 211 -16.87 -2.09 -1.50
C GLY A 211 -17.93 -1.41 -0.61
N GLY A 212 -17.60 -0.26 0.00
CA GLY A 212 -18.49 0.51 0.88
C GLY A 212 -18.46 0.06 2.34
N THR A 213 -17.45 -0.70 2.76
CA THR A 213 -17.29 -1.19 4.13
C THR A 213 -17.16 -0.02 5.12
N GLN A 214 -18.01 0.01 6.17
CA GLN A 214 -18.03 1.06 7.19
C GLN A 214 -17.34 0.65 8.50
N ALA A 215 -17.12 -0.66 8.70
CA ALA A 215 -16.42 -1.25 9.83
C ALA A 215 -15.63 -2.46 9.37
N SER A 216 -14.77 -3.02 10.23
CA SER A 216 -14.08 -4.27 9.87
C SER A 216 -15.10 -5.39 9.65
N SER A 217 -15.02 -6.02 8.48
CA SER A 217 -15.78 -7.26 8.18
C SER A 217 -14.98 -8.52 8.51
N LEU A 218 -13.79 -8.34 9.10
CA LEU A 218 -12.87 -9.43 9.42
C LEU A 218 -12.94 -9.74 10.91
N ASP A 219 -13.57 -10.85 11.28
CA ASP A 219 -13.49 -11.44 12.59
C ASP A 219 -12.60 -12.68 12.54
N LEU A 220 -11.46 -12.61 13.23
CA LEU A 220 -10.48 -13.69 13.29
C LEU A 220 -10.79 -14.70 14.42
N GLY A 221 -11.91 -14.58 15.11
CA GLY A 221 -12.27 -15.44 16.23
C GLY A 221 -11.28 -15.37 17.41
N LEU A 222 -10.54 -14.26 17.57
CA LEU A 222 -9.63 -14.08 18.68
C LEU A 222 -10.41 -14.06 20.00
N PRO A 223 -9.97 -14.81 21.04
CA PRO A 223 -10.68 -14.86 22.30
C PRO A 223 -10.68 -13.49 23.00
N ASP A 224 -11.71 -13.25 23.81
CA ASP A 224 -11.71 -12.11 24.71
C ASP A 224 -10.63 -12.27 25.79
N LEU A 225 -10.12 -11.14 26.27
CA LEU A 225 -9.20 -11.16 27.39
C LEU A 225 -9.95 -11.63 28.63
N GLY A 226 -9.51 -12.75 29.20
CA GLY A 226 -10.02 -13.25 30.49
C GLY A 226 -9.45 -12.44 31.67
N PRO A 227 -10.06 -12.59 32.90
CA PRO A 227 -9.47 -12.01 34.09
C PRO A 227 -8.06 -12.59 34.32
N SER A 228 -7.11 -11.72 34.70
CA SER A 228 -5.76 -12.18 35.02
C SER A 228 -5.82 -13.24 36.14
N VAL A 229 -5.31 -14.42 35.85
CA VAL A 229 -5.02 -15.41 36.91
C VAL A 229 -3.83 -14.83 37.70
N ARG A 230 -4.15 -14.28 38.89
CA ARG A 230 -3.15 -13.80 39.86
C ARG A 230 -2.57 -14.99 40.61
#